data_10083419b5988fe069710d2b0057c87b
#
_entry.id   10083419b5988fe069710d2b0057c87b
#
_cell.length_a   1.000
_cell.length_b   1.000
_cell.length_c   1.000
_cell.angle_alpha   90.00
_cell.angle_beta   90.00
_cell.angle_gamma   90.00
#
_symmetry.space_group_name_H-M   'P 1'
#
loop_
_entity.id
_entity.type
_entity.pdbx_description
1 polymer ?
#
loop_
_entity_poly.entity_id
_entity_poly.type
_entity_poly.pdbx_seq_one_letter_code
_entity_poly.pdbx_strand_id
1 'polypeptide(L)'
;VFPASAITMYLVSTVGADTASIVISGLDANYNMLSETLVLNGTTAVPTVNQYFRINGISVSVGSATNPTGVVTLSNSGATVIYAQINTATVGGVTESVGTSQMGVYTVPTGYTFYGYRYGSYSSFNGNTANYTIYRAISNSPSGVQKIIVQTPFNTNYEIQRHFPFPYAAGTDIRFQIASSAAAAAVVSVNIGGVLIANDGTL
;
A
#
# COMPACT_ATOMS: atom_id res chain seq x y z
N VAL A 1 2.94 -2.98 -8.67
CA VAL A 1 2.95 -4.19 -9.51
C VAL A 1 2.25 -5.30 -8.76
N PHE A 2 1.45 -6.12 -9.44
CA PHE A 2 0.79 -7.29 -8.85
C PHE A 2 1.38 -8.56 -9.47
N PRO A 3 1.47 -9.67 -8.72
CA PRO A 3 1.83 -10.95 -9.30
C PRO A 3 0.74 -11.40 -10.29
N ALA A 4 1.14 -12.15 -11.33
CA ALA A 4 0.22 -12.71 -12.32
C ALA A 4 -0.62 -13.89 -11.79
N SER A 5 -0.14 -14.55 -10.73
CA SER A 5 -0.81 -15.63 -9.99
C SER A 5 -0.45 -15.52 -8.52
N ALA A 6 -1.15 -16.25 -7.65
CA ALA A 6 -0.78 -16.32 -6.23
C ALA A 6 0.60 -16.99 -6.08
N ILE A 7 1.47 -16.36 -5.31
CA ILE A 7 2.85 -16.80 -5.10
C ILE A 7 3.23 -16.74 -3.62
N THR A 8 4.20 -17.57 -3.22
CA THR A 8 4.93 -17.39 -1.97
C THR A 8 5.78 -16.12 -2.08
N MET A 9 5.72 -15.29 -1.06
CA MET A 9 6.51 -14.05 -0.96
C MET A 9 7.59 -14.20 0.10
N TYR A 10 8.53 -13.26 0.10
CA TYR A 10 9.70 -13.31 0.97
C TYR A 10 9.84 -12.01 1.72
N LEU A 11 9.85 -12.10 3.04
CA LEU A 11 10.01 -10.97 3.96
C LEU A 11 11.49 -10.85 4.37
N VAL A 12 12.06 -9.67 4.29
CA VAL A 12 13.45 -9.42 4.65
C VAL A 12 13.66 -8.00 5.17
N SER A 13 14.58 -7.82 6.12
CA SER A 13 15.07 -6.50 6.54
C SER A 13 16.44 -6.20 5.94
N THR A 14 16.78 -4.93 5.86
CA THR A 14 18.14 -4.47 5.51
C THR A 14 19.12 -4.54 6.69
N VAL A 15 18.64 -4.79 7.92
CA VAL A 15 19.46 -4.85 9.15
C VAL A 15 19.43 -6.25 9.75
N GLY A 16 20.60 -6.85 9.95
CA GLY A 16 20.76 -8.23 10.40
C GLY A 16 20.23 -8.53 11.81
N ALA A 17 20.11 -7.51 12.66
CA ALA A 17 19.62 -7.65 14.04
C ALA A 17 18.09 -7.57 14.16
N ASP A 18 17.36 -7.27 13.08
CA ASP A 18 15.92 -7.11 13.13
C ASP A 18 15.20 -8.45 13.27
N THR A 19 14.39 -8.56 14.35
CA THR A 19 13.60 -9.74 14.72
C THR A 19 12.14 -9.40 14.99
N ALA A 20 11.68 -8.25 14.51
CA ALA A 20 10.30 -7.81 14.71
C ALA A 20 9.29 -8.75 14.04
N SER A 21 8.11 -8.86 14.64
CA SER A 21 6.97 -9.58 14.05
C SER A 21 6.23 -8.66 13.08
N ILE A 22 6.04 -9.12 11.85
CA ILE A 22 5.38 -8.38 10.77
C ILE A 22 4.09 -9.09 10.38
N VAL A 23 2.99 -8.35 10.42
CA VAL A 23 1.69 -8.79 9.88
C VAL A 23 1.67 -8.49 8.39
N ILE A 24 1.34 -9.50 7.59
CA ILE A 24 1.11 -9.40 6.15
C ILE A 24 -0.38 -9.54 5.93
N SER A 25 -0.98 -8.56 5.24
CA SER A 25 -2.39 -8.56 4.87
C SER A 25 -2.53 -8.52 3.36
N GLY A 26 -3.32 -9.43 2.82
CA GLY A 26 -3.49 -9.54 1.38
C GLY A 26 -4.64 -10.45 1.00
N LEU A 27 -4.62 -10.95 -0.24
CA LEU A 27 -5.69 -11.77 -0.81
C LEU A 27 -5.08 -12.99 -1.52
N ASP A 28 -5.80 -14.12 -1.44
CA ASP A 28 -5.50 -15.33 -2.21
C ASP A 28 -5.91 -15.20 -3.70
N ALA A 29 -5.77 -16.28 -4.47
CA ALA A 29 -6.14 -16.34 -5.89
C ALA A 29 -7.64 -16.10 -6.16
N ASN A 30 -8.50 -16.29 -5.16
CA ASN A 30 -9.95 -16.09 -5.22
C ASN A 30 -10.39 -14.75 -4.61
N TYR A 31 -9.41 -13.88 -4.30
CA TYR A 31 -9.62 -12.60 -3.63
C TYR A 31 -10.18 -12.73 -2.20
N ASN A 32 -10.06 -13.90 -1.55
CA ASN A 32 -10.38 -14.04 -0.13
C ASN A 32 -9.28 -13.38 0.72
N MET A 33 -9.68 -12.77 1.82
CA MET A 33 -8.74 -12.15 2.76
C MET A 33 -7.82 -13.20 3.37
N LEU A 34 -6.52 -12.88 3.36
CA LEU A 34 -5.47 -13.62 4.03
C LEU A 34 -4.69 -12.70 4.95
N SER A 35 -4.33 -13.22 6.11
CA SER A 35 -3.38 -12.56 7.01
C SER A 35 -2.48 -13.60 7.65
N GLU A 36 -1.21 -13.28 7.79
CA GLU A 36 -0.25 -14.06 8.57
C GLU A 36 0.76 -13.14 9.25
N THR A 37 1.37 -13.64 10.30
CA THR A 37 2.44 -12.95 11.03
C THR A 37 3.72 -13.72 10.87
N LEU A 38 4.76 -13.07 10.37
CA LEU A 38 6.11 -13.62 10.26
C LEU A 38 7.08 -12.85 11.15
N VAL A 39 8.04 -13.55 11.70
CA VAL A 39 9.15 -12.95 12.44
C VAL A 39 10.30 -12.71 11.47
N LEU A 40 10.84 -11.50 11.45
CA LEU A 40 12.04 -11.17 10.69
C LEU A 40 13.24 -12.01 11.16
N ASN A 41 14.08 -12.42 10.23
CA ASN A 41 15.37 -13.04 10.48
C ASN A 41 16.49 -12.17 9.88
N GLY A 42 16.48 -10.90 10.27
CA GLY A 42 17.42 -9.91 9.79
C GLY A 42 17.44 -9.83 8.26
N THR A 43 18.63 -9.99 7.68
CA THR A 43 18.85 -9.97 6.22
C THR A 43 18.60 -11.32 5.53
N THR A 44 18.18 -12.34 6.29
CA THR A 44 17.78 -13.63 5.72
C THR A 44 16.30 -13.61 5.38
N ALA A 45 15.98 -13.89 4.12
CA ALA A 45 14.61 -13.87 3.63
C ALA A 45 13.75 -14.98 4.25
N VAL A 46 12.59 -14.62 4.80
CA VAL A 46 11.62 -15.55 5.43
C VAL A 46 10.45 -15.71 4.46
N PRO A 47 10.17 -16.94 3.98
CA PRO A 47 9.06 -17.19 3.07
C PRO A 47 7.72 -17.10 3.80
N THR A 48 6.67 -16.63 3.10
CA THR A 48 5.29 -16.71 3.56
C THR A 48 4.80 -18.15 3.50
N VAL A 49 3.95 -18.52 4.46
CA VAL A 49 3.24 -19.83 4.47
C VAL A 49 2.12 -19.79 3.42
N ASN A 50 1.39 -18.68 3.38
CA ASN A 50 0.34 -18.45 2.41
C ASN A 50 0.89 -17.98 1.06
N GLN A 51 0.14 -18.26 0.00
CA GLN A 51 0.39 -17.71 -1.33
C GLN A 51 -0.52 -16.49 -1.56
N TYR A 52 0.08 -15.36 -1.90
CA TYR A 52 -0.63 -14.10 -2.10
C TYR A 52 -0.75 -13.74 -3.58
N PHE A 53 -1.96 -13.38 -3.99
CA PHE A 53 -2.25 -12.81 -5.30
C PHE A 53 -2.27 -11.29 -5.25
N ARG A 54 -2.66 -10.72 -4.10
CA ARG A 54 -2.64 -9.28 -3.83
C ARG A 54 -2.09 -9.02 -2.44
N ILE A 55 -1.36 -7.94 -2.30
CA ILE A 55 -0.93 -7.41 -1.00
C ILE A 55 -1.64 -6.09 -0.77
N ASN A 56 -2.37 -6.00 0.34
CA ASN A 56 -3.03 -4.77 0.79
C ASN A 56 -2.20 -4.00 1.83
N GLY A 57 -1.22 -4.63 2.43
CA GLY A 57 -0.25 -3.98 3.31
C GLY A 57 0.57 -4.93 4.15
N ILE A 58 1.64 -4.41 4.72
CA ILE A 58 2.41 -5.03 5.79
C ILE A 58 2.57 -4.02 6.93
N SER A 59 2.57 -4.50 8.17
CA SER A 59 2.75 -3.66 9.35
C SER A 59 3.50 -4.40 10.45
N VAL A 60 4.17 -3.64 11.32
CA VAL A 60 4.73 -4.19 12.56
C VAL A 60 3.57 -4.65 13.44
N SER A 61 3.63 -5.88 13.94
CA SER A 61 2.62 -6.42 14.84
C SER A 61 2.56 -5.63 16.14
N VAL A 62 1.36 -5.35 16.63
CA VAL A 62 1.14 -4.71 17.94
C VAL A 62 1.79 -5.51 19.09
N GLY A 63 1.90 -6.83 18.94
CA GLY A 63 2.57 -7.71 19.90
C GLY A 63 4.07 -7.91 19.65
N SER A 64 4.67 -7.19 18.71
CA SER A 64 6.11 -7.28 18.47
C SER A 64 6.90 -6.69 19.64
N ALA A 65 7.89 -7.44 20.13
CA ALA A 65 8.75 -6.98 21.22
C ALA A 65 9.74 -5.88 20.76
N THR A 66 9.97 -5.76 19.46
CA THR A 66 10.92 -4.81 18.86
C THR A 66 10.33 -4.15 17.62
N ASN A 67 10.81 -2.94 17.32
CA ASN A 67 10.58 -2.30 16.01
C ASN A 67 11.77 -2.57 15.09
N PRO A 68 11.57 -2.78 13.79
CA PRO A 68 12.68 -2.85 12.84
C PRO A 68 13.46 -1.54 12.83
N THR A 69 14.76 -1.63 12.68
CA THR A 69 15.66 -0.48 12.45
C THR A 69 16.06 -0.36 10.99
N GLY A 70 15.87 -1.42 10.21
CA GLY A 70 16.06 -1.45 8.77
C GLY A 70 14.78 -1.30 7.98
N VAL A 71 14.94 -1.09 6.67
CA VAL A 71 13.84 -1.14 5.71
C VAL A 71 13.37 -2.59 5.58
N VAL A 72 12.08 -2.83 5.77
CA VAL A 72 11.47 -4.16 5.62
C VAL A 72 10.79 -4.25 4.27
N THR A 73 11.13 -5.27 3.49
CA THR A 73 10.52 -5.51 2.17
C THR A 73 9.84 -6.85 2.10
N LEU A 74 8.71 -6.89 1.39
CA LEU A 74 8.02 -8.10 0.97
C LEU A 74 8.14 -8.21 -0.55
N SER A 75 8.78 -9.26 -1.05
CA SER A 75 9.15 -9.40 -2.46
C SER A 75 8.88 -10.80 -3.00
N ASN A 76 9.09 -10.98 -4.32
CA ASN A 76 9.17 -12.31 -4.93
C ASN A 76 10.49 -13.00 -4.56
N SER A 77 10.60 -14.28 -4.90
CA SER A 77 11.86 -15.03 -4.86
C SER A 77 12.93 -14.31 -5.70
N GLY A 78 14.05 -13.97 -5.07
CA GLY A 78 15.15 -13.24 -5.72
C GLY A 78 15.04 -11.71 -5.63
N ALA A 79 14.05 -11.17 -4.91
CA ALA A 79 13.90 -9.74 -4.60
C ALA A 79 13.90 -8.81 -5.83
N THR A 80 13.48 -9.31 -7.00
CA THR A 80 13.42 -8.52 -8.24
C THR A 80 12.17 -7.65 -8.33
N VAL A 81 11.11 -8.01 -7.61
CA VAL A 81 9.87 -7.25 -7.52
C VAL A 81 9.49 -7.09 -6.04
N ILE A 82 9.42 -5.85 -5.59
CA ILE A 82 8.93 -5.50 -4.24
C ILE A 82 7.43 -5.22 -4.33
N TYR A 83 6.64 -5.91 -3.49
CA TYR A 83 5.18 -5.77 -3.42
C TYR A 83 4.75 -4.84 -2.29
N ALA A 84 5.47 -4.83 -1.17
CA ALA A 84 5.24 -3.92 -0.06
C ALA A 84 6.56 -3.59 0.65
N GLN A 85 6.62 -2.41 1.26
CA GLN A 85 7.81 -1.95 1.96
C GLN A 85 7.41 -1.11 3.18
N ILE A 86 8.06 -1.36 4.32
CA ILE A 86 8.04 -0.47 5.48
C ILE A 86 9.35 0.29 5.48
N ASN A 87 9.27 1.59 5.35
CA ASN A 87 10.44 2.47 5.39
C ASN A 87 10.83 2.77 6.84
N THR A 88 12.02 3.33 7.00
CA THR A 88 12.50 3.92 8.24
C THR A 88 12.46 5.44 8.16
N ALA A 89 12.33 6.08 9.30
CA ALA A 89 12.47 7.52 9.46
C ALA A 89 13.49 7.80 10.56
N THR A 90 14.29 8.84 10.40
CA THR A 90 15.24 9.29 11.41
C THR A 90 14.71 10.56 12.06
N VAL A 91 14.44 10.48 13.36
CA VAL A 91 13.97 11.62 14.18
C VAL A 91 14.88 11.73 15.39
N GLY A 92 15.46 12.90 15.60
CA GLY A 92 16.35 13.14 16.73
C GLY A 92 17.62 12.26 16.76
N GLY A 93 18.08 11.80 15.59
CA GLY A 93 19.25 10.92 15.47
C GLY A 93 18.94 9.41 15.68
N VAL A 94 17.69 9.06 15.96
CA VAL A 94 17.23 7.67 16.08
C VAL A 94 16.54 7.28 14.78
N THR A 95 16.97 6.16 14.18
CA THR A 95 16.32 5.58 12.99
C THR A 95 15.40 4.45 13.41
N GLU A 96 14.13 4.58 13.11
CA GLU A 96 13.11 3.60 13.44
C GLU A 96 12.16 3.36 12.26
N SER A 97 11.48 2.23 12.29
CA SER A 97 10.43 1.90 11.34
C SER A 97 9.26 2.86 11.44
N VAL A 98 8.66 3.22 10.29
CA VAL A 98 7.37 3.93 10.25
C VAL A 98 6.18 3.04 10.63
N GLY A 99 6.42 1.78 10.94
CA GLY A 99 5.46 0.82 11.49
C GLY A 99 4.52 0.18 10.49
N THR A 100 4.30 0.78 9.33
CA THR A 100 3.40 0.24 8.30
C THR A 100 3.89 0.59 6.90
N SER A 101 3.54 -0.26 5.94
CA SER A 101 3.78 0.04 4.53
C SER A 101 2.85 1.16 4.06
N GLN A 102 3.43 2.11 3.33
CA GLN A 102 2.66 3.16 2.65
C GLN A 102 2.46 2.75 1.19
N MET A 103 1.34 2.08 0.94
CA MET A 103 1.02 1.56 -0.39
C MET A 103 -0.05 2.42 -1.05
N GLY A 104 0.21 2.84 -2.29
CA GLY A 104 -0.79 3.50 -3.14
C GLY A 104 -1.71 2.51 -3.86
N VAL A 105 -1.99 1.36 -3.26
CA VAL A 105 -2.76 0.27 -3.87
C VAL A 105 -3.61 -0.42 -2.81
N TYR A 106 -4.86 -0.70 -3.16
CA TYR A 106 -5.78 -1.53 -2.37
C TYR A 106 -6.62 -2.38 -3.31
N THR A 107 -6.79 -3.66 -3.00
CA THR A 107 -7.69 -4.57 -3.73
C THR A 107 -8.86 -4.96 -2.84
N VAL A 108 -10.08 -4.84 -3.38
CA VAL A 108 -11.31 -5.14 -2.65
C VAL A 108 -11.49 -6.66 -2.52
N PRO A 109 -11.64 -7.21 -1.30
CA PRO A 109 -11.81 -8.64 -1.08
C PRO A 109 -13.13 -9.19 -1.63
N THR A 110 -13.16 -10.50 -1.89
CA THR A 110 -14.41 -11.23 -2.17
C THR A 110 -15.37 -11.11 -0.99
N GLY A 111 -16.66 -10.96 -1.29
CA GLY A 111 -17.72 -10.79 -0.28
C GLY A 111 -17.87 -9.36 0.24
N TYR A 112 -17.07 -8.41 -0.25
CA TYR A 112 -17.11 -7.02 0.20
C TYR A 112 -17.29 -6.04 -0.95
N THR A 113 -17.82 -4.85 -0.60
CA THR A 113 -17.82 -3.66 -1.44
C THR A 113 -17.13 -2.53 -0.68
N PHE A 114 -16.13 -1.90 -1.30
CA PHE A 114 -15.48 -0.73 -0.73
C PHE A 114 -16.15 0.54 -1.24
N TYR A 115 -16.63 1.38 -0.34
CA TYR A 115 -17.26 2.66 -0.63
C TYR A 115 -16.28 3.80 -0.39
N GLY A 116 -15.64 4.28 -1.46
CA GLY A 116 -14.68 5.38 -1.39
C GLY A 116 -15.39 6.74 -1.42
N TYR A 117 -15.10 7.60 -0.45
CA TYR A 117 -15.70 8.93 -0.38
C TYR A 117 -14.67 10.07 -0.27
N ARG A 118 -13.43 9.78 0.12
CA ARG A 118 -12.38 10.78 0.29
C ARG A 118 -11.15 10.40 -0.51
N TYR A 119 -10.62 11.34 -1.28
CA TYR A 119 -9.42 11.17 -2.08
C TYR A 119 -8.53 12.38 -1.85
N GLY A 120 -7.31 12.17 -1.41
CA GLY A 120 -6.40 13.25 -1.10
C GLY A 120 -5.00 13.01 -1.63
N SER A 121 -4.31 14.10 -1.88
CA SER A 121 -2.88 14.12 -2.16
C SER A 121 -2.24 15.34 -1.53
N TYR A 122 -1.05 15.15 -1.02
CA TYR A 122 -0.25 16.19 -0.35
C TYR A 122 1.11 16.22 -1.01
N SER A 123 1.60 17.42 -1.27
CA SER A 123 2.94 17.63 -1.81
C SER A 123 3.72 18.57 -0.90
N SER A 124 4.94 18.18 -0.54
CA SER A 124 5.88 19.02 0.19
C SER A 124 6.62 20.00 -0.73
N PHE A 125 6.05 20.33 -1.86
CA PHE A 125 6.69 21.19 -2.84
C PHE A 125 6.96 22.59 -2.27
N ASN A 126 8.22 23.00 -2.27
CA ASN A 126 8.68 24.30 -1.82
C ASN A 126 9.40 25.02 -2.97
N GLY A 127 8.65 25.67 -3.85
CA GLY A 127 9.24 26.39 -4.97
C GLY A 127 8.25 27.25 -5.76
N ASN A 128 8.76 28.39 -6.21
CA ASN A 128 8.01 29.42 -6.97
C ASN A 128 7.79 29.12 -8.46
N THR A 129 8.10 27.91 -8.91
CA THR A 129 7.90 27.51 -10.30
C THR A 129 6.67 26.64 -10.43
N ALA A 130 5.90 26.85 -11.49
CA ALA A 130 4.67 26.11 -11.81
C ALA A 130 4.94 24.64 -12.14
N ASN A 131 5.33 23.87 -11.13
CA ASN A 131 5.50 22.44 -11.25
C ASN A 131 4.21 21.77 -10.83
N TYR A 132 3.56 21.10 -11.77
CA TYR A 132 2.33 20.39 -11.54
C TYR A 132 2.63 18.92 -11.28
N THR A 133 2.06 18.41 -10.21
CA THR A 133 1.97 16.97 -9.97
C THR A 133 0.59 16.53 -10.43
N ILE A 134 0.55 15.52 -11.28
CA ILE A 134 -0.72 14.91 -11.69
C ILE A 134 -1.00 13.76 -10.76
N TYR A 135 -2.06 13.88 -10.00
CA TYR A 135 -2.62 12.81 -9.21
C TYR A 135 -3.70 12.08 -10.01
N ARG A 136 -3.64 10.78 -10.02
CA ARG A 136 -4.61 9.94 -10.70
C ARG A 136 -4.98 8.76 -9.82
N ALA A 137 -6.25 8.68 -9.42
CA ALA A 137 -6.83 7.50 -8.83
C ALA A 137 -7.46 6.64 -9.94
N ILE A 138 -7.08 5.39 -10.02
CA ILE A 138 -7.49 4.46 -11.06
C ILE A 138 -8.10 3.24 -10.39
N SER A 139 -9.23 2.76 -10.90
CA SER A 139 -9.75 1.44 -10.56
C SER A 139 -9.71 0.52 -11.76
N ASN A 140 -9.26 -0.71 -11.55
CA ASN A 140 -9.43 -1.80 -12.49
C ASN A 140 -10.46 -2.75 -11.93
N SER A 141 -11.58 -2.93 -12.62
CA SER A 141 -12.56 -3.96 -12.24
C SER A 141 -12.03 -5.36 -12.61
N PRO A 142 -12.58 -6.44 -12.02
CA PRO A 142 -12.24 -7.81 -12.40
C PRO A 142 -12.46 -8.10 -13.88
N SER A 143 -13.35 -7.37 -14.56
CA SER A 143 -13.60 -7.46 -16.01
C SER A 143 -12.51 -6.78 -16.86
N GLY A 144 -11.45 -6.27 -16.26
CA GLY A 144 -10.33 -5.62 -16.96
C GLY A 144 -10.61 -4.17 -17.39
N VAL A 145 -11.77 -3.62 -17.05
CA VAL A 145 -12.10 -2.22 -17.38
C VAL A 145 -11.38 -1.29 -16.43
N GLN A 146 -10.50 -0.47 -16.96
CA GLN A 146 -9.82 0.59 -16.24
C GLN A 146 -10.66 1.86 -16.24
N LYS A 147 -10.90 2.44 -15.05
CA LYS A 147 -11.59 3.72 -14.89
C LYS A 147 -10.67 4.71 -14.19
N ILE A 148 -10.55 5.90 -14.73
CA ILE A 148 -9.94 7.04 -14.04
C ILE A 148 -11.05 7.67 -13.20
N ILE A 149 -10.85 7.68 -11.87
CA ILE A 149 -11.86 8.16 -10.91
C ILE A 149 -11.64 9.65 -10.64
N VAL A 150 -10.37 10.01 -10.47
CA VAL A 150 -9.93 11.38 -10.26
C VAL A 150 -8.65 11.59 -11.03
N GLN A 151 -8.56 12.69 -11.73
CA GLN A 151 -7.31 13.18 -12.31
C GLN A 151 -7.27 14.68 -12.09
N THR A 152 -6.25 15.18 -11.44
CA THR A 152 -6.10 16.61 -11.22
C THR A 152 -4.62 17.01 -11.17
N PRO A 153 -4.27 18.15 -11.75
CA PRO A 153 -2.99 18.79 -11.47
C PRO A 153 -3.07 19.49 -10.11
N PHE A 154 -2.03 19.41 -9.32
CA PHE A 154 -1.92 20.12 -8.05
C PHE A 154 -0.48 20.52 -7.77
N ASN A 155 -0.30 21.57 -6.99
CA ASN A 155 1.01 22.08 -6.58
C ASN A 155 1.21 22.14 -5.07
N THR A 156 0.17 21.88 -4.29
CA THR A 156 0.21 21.88 -2.82
C THR A 156 -0.56 20.68 -2.27
N ASN A 157 -1.74 20.95 -1.71
CA ASN A 157 -2.63 19.93 -1.17
C ASN A 157 -3.90 19.88 -2.00
N TYR A 158 -4.38 18.69 -2.23
CA TYR A 158 -5.62 18.45 -2.94
C TYR A 158 -6.45 17.40 -2.23
N GLU A 159 -7.71 17.73 -1.94
CA GLU A 159 -8.64 16.79 -1.33
C GLU A 159 -10.01 16.93 -2.00
N ILE A 160 -10.60 15.79 -2.34
CA ILE A 160 -12.00 15.68 -2.73
C ILE A 160 -12.72 14.82 -1.71
N GLN A 161 -13.80 15.36 -1.16
CA GLN A 161 -14.78 14.59 -0.42
C GLN A 161 -16.05 14.47 -1.26
N ARG A 162 -16.54 13.24 -1.43
CA ARG A 162 -17.78 12.97 -2.17
C ARG A 162 -18.95 12.85 -1.21
N HIS A 163 -20.03 13.53 -1.50
CA HIS A 163 -21.30 13.39 -0.76
C HIS A 163 -21.90 11.98 -0.91
N PHE A 164 -21.70 11.37 -2.10
CA PHE A 164 -22.10 10.00 -2.37
C PHE A 164 -20.86 9.15 -2.57
N PRO A 165 -20.62 8.15 -1.70
CA PRO A 165 -19.51 7.25 -1.85
C PRO A 165 -19.56 6.48 -3.17
N PHE A 166 -18.39 6.26 -3.78
CA PHE A 166 -18.29 5.48 -4.99
C PHE A 166 -18.06 4.00 -4.65
N PRO A 167 -18.93 3.08 -5.13
CA PRO A 167 -18.79 1.66 -4.84
C PRO A 167 -17.72 1.01 -5.73
N TYR A 168 -16.86 0.22 -5.10
CA TYR A 168 -15.88 -0.64 -5.76
C TYR A 168 -16.20 -2.09 -5.41
N ALA A 169 -16.56 -2.89 -6.42
CA ALA A 169 -16.90 -4.29 -6.24
C ALA A 169 -15.67 -5.14 -5.86
N ALA A 170 -15.93 -6.34 -5.33
CA ALA A 170 -14.91 -7.35 -5.07
C ALA A 170 -13.97 -7.56 -6.27
N GLY A 171 -12.69 -7.78 -6.00
CA GLY A 171 -11.64 -7.96 -7.00
C GLY A 171 -11.22 -6.67 -7.72
N THR A 172 -11.78 -5.52 -7.36
CA THR A 172 -11.36 -4.23 -7.93
C THR A 172 -10.02 -3.81 -7.34
N ASP A 173 -9.03 -3.58 -8.21
CA ASP A 173 -7.75 -2.97 -7.85
C ASP A 173 -7.87 -1.44 -7.89
N ILE A 174 -7.74 -0.78 -6.76
CA ILE A 174 -7.68 0.68 -6.63
C ILE A 174 -6.20 1.07 -6.50
N ARG A 175 -5.71 1.93 -7.38
CA ARG A 175 -4.30 2.35 -7.35
C ARG A 175 -4.16 3.84 -7.60
N PHE A 176 -3.11 4.41 -7.03
CA PHE A 176 -2.73 5.80 -7.24
C PHE A 176 -1.50 5.90 -8.11
N GLN A 177 -1.54 6.82 -9.04
CA GLN A 177 -0.39 7.18 -9.86
C GLN A 177 -0.09 8.65 -9.68
N ILE A 178 1.17 8.97 -9.58
CA ILE A 178 1.67 10.33 -9.50
C ILE A 178 2.65 10.51 -10.65
N ALA A 179 2.44 11.57 -11.43
CA ALA A 179 3.39 12.05 -12.41
C ALA A 179 3.78 13.47 -12.00
N SER A 180 5.06 13.73 -11.78
CA SER A 180 5.56 15.05 -11.48
C SER A 180 6.30 15.61 -12.69
N SER A 181 6.04 16.87 -13.01
CA SER A 181 6.81 17.65 -14.00
C SER A 181 7.97 18.43 -13.35
N ALA A 182 8.15 18.30 -12.03
CA ALA A 182 9.16 19.03 -11.29
C ALA A 182 10.54 18.42 -11.47
N ALA A 183 11.55 19.27 -11.71
CA ALA A 183 12.96 18.88 -11.72
C ALA A 183 13.56 18.66 -10.30
N ALA A 184 12.84 19.03 -9.24
CA ALA A 184 13.28 18.92 -7.85
C ALA A 184 12.54 17.78 -7.13
N ALA A 185 13.20 17.12 -6.20
CA ALA A 185 12.64 16.08 -5.37
C ALA A 185 11.47 16.63 -4.52
N ALA A 186 10.24 16.23 -4.86
CA ALA A 186 9.06 16.50 -4.06
C ALA A 186 8.64 15.21 -3.35
N VAL A 187 8.30 15.31 -2.07
CA VAL A 187 7.64 14.21 -1.37
C VAL A 187 6.14 14.37 -1.61
N VAL A 188 5.55 13.34 -2.18
CA VAL A 188 4.11 13.30 -2.43
C VAL A 188 3.50 12.14 -1.68
N SER A 189 2.45 12.41 -0.91
CA SER A 189 1.63 11.39 -0.29
C SER A 189 0.23 11.39 -0.87
N VAL A 190 -0.39 10.21 -0.91
CA VAL A 190 -1.76 10.02 -1.39
C VAL A 190 -2.55 9.23 -0.36
N ASN A 191 -3.83 9.52 -0.26
CA ASN A 191 -4.73 8.77 0.61
C ASN A 191 -6.08 8.51 -0.07
N ILE A 192 -6.74 7.44 0.37
CA ILE A 192 -8.14 7.18 0.12
C ILE A 192 -8.82 6.90 1.45
N GLY A 193 -9.96 7.52 1.68
CA GLY A 193 -10.87 7.20 2.78
C GLY A 193 -12.09 6.51 2.25
N GLY A 194 -12.52 5.46 2.93
CA GLY A 194 -13.69 4.70 2.56
C GLY A 194 -14.13 3.74 3.66
N VAL A 195 -15.22 3.03 3.40
CA VAL A 195 -15.74 1.99 4.27
C VAL A 195 -15.81 0.70 3.48
N LEU A 196 -15.35 -0.39 4.07
CA LEU A 196 -15.48 -1.73 3.54
C LEU A 196 -16.73 -2.37 4.17
N ILE A 197 -17.71 -2.72 3.35
CA ILE A 197 -18.97 -3.28 3.81
C ILE A 197 -19.12 -4.69 3.26
N ALA A 198 -19.45 -5.65 4.13
CA ALA A 198 -19.77 -7.01 3.71
C ALA A 198 -21.07 -7.03 2.90
N ASN A 199 -21.10 -7.82 1.82
CA ASN A 199 -22.23 -7.88 0.90
C ASN A 199 -23.44 -8.64 1.48
N ASP A 200 -23.27 -9.33 2.60
CA ASP A 200 -24.35 -9.98 3.37
C ASP A 200 -25.06 -9.02 4.35
N GLY A 201 -24.65 -7.75 4.38
CA GLY A 201 -25.23 -6.71 5.24
C GLY A 201 -24.71 -6.72 6.68
N THR A 202 -23.68 -7.50 7.01
CA THR A 202 -22.98 -7.42 8.30
C THR A 202 -21.96 -6.28 8.29
N LEU A 203 -21.85 -5.55 9.41
CA LEU A 203 -20.86 -4.48 9.61
C LEU A 203 -19.68 -5.00 10.43
#